data_c94e7508bb611217b9ae8bd3fb895f6e
#
_entry.id   c94e7508bb611217b9ae8bd3fb895f6e
#
_cell.length_a   1.000
_cell.length_b   1.000
_cell.length_c   1.000
_cell.angle_alpha   90.00
_cell.angle_beta   90.00
_cell.angle_gamma   90.00
#
_symmetry.space_group_name_H-M   'P 1'
#
loop_
_entity.id
_entity.type
_entity.pdbx_description
1 polymer ?
#
loop_
_entity_poly.entity_id
_entity_poly.type
_entity_poly.pdbx_seq_one_letter_code
_entity_poly.pdbx_strand_id
1 'polypeptide(L)'
;MRRDVLTASLLVLLLLLGVGVRPPGVPDAAEETASDPPFGVGERAQFRASWGILGRVGTGTLGIVALDTVRDRPAYHAVFTIKGGIPGARVDERLETWLDQRRMFSLRFAQRTRYPSFSRDRTREFLADQRRWTGRTNTREESGELPTNLPLDEIGFIYHARTMDLQVGREYTLNRYWNPEGNPVRLRVLRRETVKVPAGTYQTIVVQPIIRTSGLFAEDGEAQIYFSEGPARELVQLRAKLSIGTLRLQLEKYTPGGN
;
A
#
# COMPACT_ATOMS: atom_id res chain seq x y z
N MET A 1 15.23 38.09 -12.08
CA MET A 1 15.36 36.69 -12.52
C MET A 1 15.44 35.82 -11.26
N ARG A 2 14.30 35.28 -10.82
CA ARG A 2 14.20 34.35 -9.67
C ARG A 2 14.28 32.92 -10.22
N ARG A 3 15.27 32.16 -9.75
CA ARG A 3 15.41 30.75 -10.04
C ARG A 3 14.47 30.00 -9.10
N ASP A 4 13.34 29.55 -9.62
CA ASP A 4 12.46 28.61 -8.94
C ASP A 4 13.10 27.23 -9.02
N VAL A 5 13.64 26.79 -7.89
CA VAL A 5 14.12 25.43 -7.69
C VAL A 5 12.88 24.56 -7.51
N LEU A 6 12.53 23.80 -8.54
CA LEU A 6 11.49 22.79 -8.53
C LEU A 6 11.88 21.67 -7.53
N THR A 7 11.42 21.81 -6.30
CA THR A 7 11.40 20.71 -5.34
C THR A 7 10.32 19.71 -5.79
N ALA A 8 10.74 18.60 -6.36
CA ALA A 8 9.88 17.47 -6.63
C ALA A 8 9.50 16.82 -5.30
N SER A 9 8.52 17.40 -4.62
CA SER A 9 7.89 16.81 -3.46
C SER A 9 6.97 15.71 -3.92
N LEU A 10 7.28 14.46 -3.54
CA LEU A 10 6.33 13.35 -3.52
C LEU A 10 5.35 13.63 -2.37
N LEU A 11 4.47 14.61 -2.58
CA LEU A 11 3.54 15.10 -1.58
C LEU A 11 2.34 14.18 -1.50
N VAL A 12 2.30 13.36 -0.45
CA VAL A 12 1.04 12.96 0.16
C VAL A 12 0.54 14.16 0.95
N LEU A 13 -0.19 15.07 0.32
CA LEU A 13 -0.75 16.24 0.99
C LEU A 13 -2.24 16.01 1.31
N LEU A 14 -2.52 16.01 2.60
CA LEU A 14 -3.85 16.15 3.19
C LEU A 14 -4.23 17.61 3.30
N LEU A 15 -5.52 17.90 3.00
CA LEU A 15 -6.45 18.86 3.64
C LEU A 15 -7.51 19.30 2.61
N LEU A 16 -8.83 19.26 2.83
CA LEU A 16 -9.71 19.97 3.74
C LEU A 16 -11.18 19.55 3.56
N LEU A 17 -11.89 19.53 4.66
CA LEU A 17 -13.32 19.75 4.97
C LEU A 17 -14.34 19.87 3.82
N GLY A 18 -15.28 18.93 3.80
CA GLY A 18 -16.53 19.05 3.09
C GLY A 18 -17.63 18.18 3.73
N VAL A 19 -18.70 18.80 4.17
CA VAL A 19 -19.91 18.16 4.72
C VAL A 19 -20.58 17.36 3.62
N GLY A 20 -20.67 16.04 3.74
CA GLY A 20 -21.20 15.13 2.74
C GLY A 20 -22.38 14.29 3.22
N VAL A 21 -23.41 14.26 2.42
CA VAL A 21 -24.63 13.48 2.52
C VAL A 21 -24.31 11.97 2.44
N ARG A 22 -24.91 11.18 3.33
CA ARG A 22 -24.72 9.72 3.49
C ARG A 22 -25.56 8.94 2.47
N PRO A 23 -24.98 8.08 1.61
CA PRO A 23 -25.76 7.10 0.84
C PRO A 23 -26.11 5.86 1.67
N PRO A 24 -27.19 5.11 1.33
CA PRO A 24 -27.65 3.95 2.09
C PRO A 24 -26.68 2.79 2.00
N GLY A 25 -26.60 2.02 3.10
CA GLY A 25 -25.62 0.97 3.32
C GLY A 25 -25.70 -0.18 2.31
N VAL A 26 -24.56 -0.52 1.76
CA VAL A 26 -24.29 -1.77 1.07
C VAL A 26 -24.06 -2.85 2.14
N PRO A 27 -24.65 -4.06 2.01
CA PRO A 27 -24.46 -5.12 2.99
C PRO A 27 -22.98 -5.51 3.11
N ASP A 28 -22.53 -5.67 4.35
CA ASP A 28 -21.21 -6.24 4.67
C ASP A 28 -21.06 -7.60 3.95
N ALA A 29 -20.01 -7.75 3.17
CA ALA A 29 -19.69 -9.01 2.51
C ALA A 29 -19.55 -10.11 3.58
N ALA A 30 -20.22 -11.23 3.34
CA ALA A 30 -20.21 -12.42 4.18
C ALA A 30 -18.79 -12.80 4.62
N GLU A 31 -18.65 -13.33 5.83
CA GLU A 31 -17.42 -13.95 6.33
C GLU A 31 -16.97 -15.03 5.35
N GLU A 32 -16.07 -14.66 4.45
CA GLU A 32 -15.33 -15.63 3.64
C GLU A 32 -14.44 -16.41 4.61
N THR A 33 -14.69 -17.70 4.72
CA THR A 33 -13.80 -18.64 5.42
C THR A 33 -12.42 -18.52 4.79
N ALA A 34 -11.53 -17.86 5.49
CA ALA A 34 -10.19 -17.56 5.01
C ALA A 34 -9.43 -18.89 4.79
N SER A 35 -9.20 -19.24 3.53
CA SER A 35 -8.09 -20.12 3.19
C SER A 35 -6.81 -19.48 3.72
N ASP A 36 -5.84 -20.28 4.11
CA ASP A 36 -4.54 -19.77 4.57
C ASP A 36 -3.99 -18.75 3.56
N PRO A 37 -3.55 -17.58 4.01
CA PRO A 37 -3.07 -16.54 3.10
C PRO A 37 -1.82 -17.04 2.35
N PRO A 38 -1.61 -16.60 1.09
CA PRO A 38 -0.49 -17.05 0.28
C PRO A 38 0.87 -16.45 0.70
N PHE A 39 1.01 -16.09 1.97
CA PHE A 39 2.21 -15.48 2.55
C PHE A 39 2.27 -15.82 4.05
N GLY A 40 3.45 -15.65 4.63
CA GLY A 40 3.68 -15.92 6.05
C GLY A 40 4.92 -15.22 6.59
N VAL A 41 5.26 -15.49 7.86
CA VAL A 41 6.43 -14.91 8.52
C VAL A 41 7.71 -15.30 7.79
N GLY A 42 8.62 -14.34 7.61
CA GLY A 42 9.86 -14.52 6.87
C GLY A 42 9.74 -14.23 5.37
N GLU A 43 8.51 -14.01 4.86
CA GLU A 43 8.36 -13.54 3.48
C GLU A 43 9.14 -12.25 3.25
N ARG A 44 9.87 -12.21 2.15
CA ARG A 44 10.65 -11.03 1.77
C ARG A 44 10.78 -10.88 0.26
N ALA A 45 10.24 -9.81 -0.28
CA ALA A 45 10.47 -9.33 -1.63
C ALA A 45 11.45 -8.15 -1.62
N GLN A 46 12.48 -8.21 -2.47
CA GLN A 46 13.44 -7.12 -2.67
C GLN A 46 13.24 -6.56 -4.07
N PHE A 47 13.24 -5.24 -4.18
CA PHE A 47 12.94 -4.54 -5.42
C PHE A 47 14.06 -3.61 -5.84
N ARG A 48 14.29 -3.54 -7.13
CA ARG A 48 14.99 -2.46 -7.80
C ARG A 48 14.01 -1.33 -8.05
N ALA A 49 14.33 -0.12 -7.57
CA ALA A 49 13.61 1.08 -7.92
C ALA A 49 14.27 1.77 -9.11
N SER A 50 13.49 2.08 -10.13
CA SER A 50 13.95 2.82 -11.30
C SER A 50 12.99 3.96 -11.66
N TRP A 51 13.51 5.04 -12.24
CA TRP A 51 12.71 6.21 -12.58
C TRP A 51 13.01 6.73 -13.98
N GLY A 52 12.03 6.60 -14.87
CA GLY A 52 12.10 7.12 -16.24
C GLY A 52 13.41 6.76 -16.93
N ILE A 53 14.06 7.75 -17.50
CA ILE A 53 15.36 7.64 -18.18
C ILE A 53 16.57 7.58 -17.22
N LEU A 54 16.38 7.91 -15.95
CA LEU A 54 17.45 7.90 -14.95
C LEU A 54 17.88 6.49 -14.56
N GLY A 55 17.11 5.46 -14.97
CA GLY A 55 17.42 4.08 -14.66
C GLY A 55 17.25 3.77 -13.19
N ARG A 56 18.18 2.99 -12.61
CA ARG A 56 18.14 2.59 -11.20
C ARG A 56 18.41 3.80 -10.29
N VAL A 57 17.45 4.08 -9.40
CA VAL A 57 17.52 5.18 -8.42
C VAL A 57 17.49 4.70 -6.98
N GLY A 58 17.26 3.40 -6.74
CA GLY A 58 17.19 2.89 -5.37
C GLY A 58 16.79 1.44 -5.26
N THR A 59 16.37 1.08 -4.05
CA THR A 59 15.90 -0.25 -3.67
C THR A 59 14.65 -0.16 -2.80
N GLY A 60 13.82 -1.20 -2.83
CA GLY A 60 12.70 -1.36 -1.91
C GLY A 60 12.68 -2.77 -1.31
N THR A 61 12.01 -2.94 -0.20
CA THR A 61 11.70 -4.26 0.37
C THR A 61 10.26 -4.28 0.86
N LEU A 62 9.59 -5.41 0.71
CA LEU A 62 8.29 -5.69 1.32
C LEU A 62 8.37 -7.09 1.93
N GLY A 63 7.90 -7.27 3.16
CA GLY A 63 7.90 -8.59 3.78
C GLY A 63 7.17 -8.61 5.10
N ILE A 64 6.91 -9.83 5.60
CA ILE A 64 6.33 -10.10 6.92
C ILE A 64 7.47 -10.48 7.86
N VAL A 65 7.78 -9.61 8.79
CA VAL A 65 8.96 -9.74 9.65
C VAL A 65 8.69 -10.51 10.93
N ALA A 66 7.44 -10.54 11.38
CA ALA A 66 7.04 -11.22 12.62
C ALA A 66 5.53 -11.52 12.62
N LEU A 67 5.14 -12.40 13.55
CA LEU A 67 3.78 -12.50 14.06
C LEU A 67 3.76 -11.85 15.44
N ASP A 68 3.11 -10.70 15.54
CA ASP A 68 3.00 -9.92 16.76
C ASP A 68 1.61 -10.07 17.40
N THR A 69 1.42 -9.49 18.58
CA THR A 69 0.11 -9.37 19.21
C THR A 69 -0.24 -7.88 19.36
N VAL A 70 -1.38 -7.47 18.85
CA VAL A 70 -1.91 -6.11 18.99
C VAL A 70 -3.29 -6.18 19.64
N ARG A 71 -3.41 -5.67 20.87
CA ARG A 71 -4.67 -5.71 21.64
C ARG A 71 -5.29 -7.12 21.64
N ASP A 72 -4.51 -8.11 22.07
CA ASP A 72 -4.86 -9.54 22.17
C ASP A 72 -5.24 -10.21 20.83
N ARG A 73 -4.93 -9.59 19.70
CA ARG A 73 -5.14 -10.16 18.37
C ARG A 73 -3.80 -10.54 17.72
N PRO A 74 -3.63 -11.78 17.27
CA PRO A 74 -2.48 -12.14 16.43
C PRO A 74 -2.46 -11.32 15.14
N ALA A 75 -1.31 -10.77 14.81
CA ALA A 75 -1.15 -9.85 13.69
C ALA A 75 0.15 -10.12 12.92
N TYR A 76 0.06 -10.18 11.60
CA TYR A 76 1.24 -10.11 10.74
C TYR A 76 1.85 -8.70 10.80
N HIS A 77 3.09 -8.61 11.23
CA HIS A 77 3.87 -7.38 11.15
C HIS A 77 4.55 -7.31 9.78
N ALA A 78 3.97 -6.56 8.88
CA ALA A 78 4.51 -6.36 7.55
C ALA A 78 5.22 -5.01 7.45
N VAL A 79 6.34 -4.99 6.72
CA VAL A 79 7.21 -3.83 6.58
C VAL A 79 7.51 -3.58 5.10
N PHE A 80 7.26 -2.35 4.66
CA PHE A 80 7.71 -1.84 3.38
C PHE A 80 8.78 -0.78 3.59
N THR A 81 9.87 -0.86 2.84
CA THR A 81 10.90 0.18 2.82
C THR A 81 11.23 0.59 1.40
N ILE A 82 11.56 1.86 1.20
CA ILE A 82 12.16 2.34 -0.04
C ILE A 82 13.29 3.30 0.30
N LYS A 83 14.46 3.07 -0.31
CA LYS A 83 15.65 3.90 -0.13
C LYS A 83 16.29 4.19 -1.46
N GLY A 84 16.67 5.44 -1.68
CA GLY A 84 17.29 5.82 -2.93
C GLY A 84 17.19 7.31 -3.22
N GLY A 85 17.07 7.63 -4.50
CA GLY A 85 16.95 8.99 -5.00
C GLY A 85 18.10 9.37 -5.93
N ILE A 86 18.16 10.64 -6.24
CA ILE A 86 19.24 11.26 -7.03
C ILE A 86 19.98 12.27 -6.14
N PRO A 87 21.17 12.76 -6.54
CA PRO A 87 21.85 13.83 -5.82
C PRO A 87 20.91 15.01 -5.53
N GLY A 88 20.79 15.38 -4.24
CA GLY A 88 19.92 16.46 -3.78
C GLY A 88 18.44 16.05 -3.51
N ALA A 89 18.00 14.85 -3.93
CA ALA A 89 16.63 14.36 -3.72
C ALA A 89 16.64 12.90 -3.24
N ARG A 90 17.15 12.68 -2.04
CA ARG A 90 17.17 11.35 -1.40
C ARG A 90 15.82 11.03 -0.74
N VAL A 91 15.48 9.74 -0.75
CA VAL A 91 14.28 9.16 -0.15
C VAL A 91 14.70 8.04 0.80
N ASP A 92 14.25 8.09 2.04
CA ASP A 92 14.26 6.97 2.97
C ASP A 92 12.87 6.91 3.61
N GLU A 93 12.11 5.90 3.23
CA GLU A 93 10.76 5.69 3.72
C GLU A 93 10.59 4.27 4.25
N ARG A 94 9.91 4.18 5.38
CA ARG A 94 9.53 2.93 6.03
C ARG A 94 8.08 3.01 6.45
N LEU A 95 7.29 2.08 5.95
CA LEU A 95 5.89 1.87 6.35
C LEU A 95 5.79 0.51 7.02
N GLU A 96 5.00 0.45 8.07
CA GLU A 96 4.75 -0.77 8.84
C GLU A 96 3.26 -0.92 9.07
N THR A 97 2.75 -2.12 8.93
CA THR A 97 1.37 -2.46 9.26
C THR A 97 1.33 -3.71 10.13
N TRP A 98 0.37 -3.74 11.04
CA TRP A 98 0.00 -4.94 11.81
C TRP A 98 -1.38 -5.37 11.34
N LEU A 99 -1.39 -6.43 10.52
CA LEU A 99 -2.60 -6.99 9.93
C LEU A 99 -3.15 -8.12 10.80
N ASP A 100 -4.42 -8.02 11.20
CA ASP A 100 -5.12 -9.12 11.87
C ASP A 100 -4.99 -10.41 11.04
N GLN A 101 -4.46 -11.46 11.66
CA GLN A 101 -4.15 -12.70 10.97
C GLN A 101 -5.38 -13.39 10.39
N ARG A 102 -6.54 -13.29 11.06
CA ARG A 102 -7.77 -14.01 10.69
C ARG A 102 -8.63 -13.22 9.71
N ARG A 103 -8.81 -11.92 9.94
CA ARG A 103 -9.76 -11.08 9.20
C ARG A 103 -9.10 -10.15 8.20
N MET A 104 -7.77 -10.15 8.11
CA MET A 104 -6.98 -9.37 7.15
C MET A 104 -7.38 -7.89 7.11
N PHE A 105 -7.33 -7.22 8.26
CA PHE A 105 -7.51 -5.78 8.37
C PHE A 105 -6.41 -5.15 9.25
N SER A 106 -6.14 -3.89 9.04
CA SER A 106 -5.07 -3.17 9.75
C SER A 106 -5.49 -2.86 11.19
N LEU A 107 -4.67 -3.28 12.15
CA LEU A 107 -4.81 -2.97 13.58
C LEU A 107 -4.00 -1.74 13.97
N ARG A 108 -2.83 -1.58 13.35
CA ARG A 108 -1.87 -0.50 13.58
C ARG A 108 -1.13 -0.19 12.29
N PHE A 109 -0.76 1.07 12.14
CA PHE A 109 0.10 1.54 11.06
C PHE A 109 1.18 2.48 11.62
N ALA A 110 2.40 2.38 11.09
CA ALA A 110 3.48 3.33 11.36
C ALA A 110 4.18 3.73 10.06
N GLN A 111 4.59 4.98 9.98
CA GLN A 111 5.32 5.53 8.84
C GLN A 111 6.46 6.40 9.34
N ARG A 112 7.63 6.21 8.76
CA ARG A 112 8.78 7.09 8.91
C ARG A 112 9.26 7.52 7.53
N THR A 113 9.20 8.82 7.27
CA THR A 113 9.65 9.44 6.02
C THR A 113 10.80 10.38 6.31
N ARG A 114 11.88 10.30 5.54
CA ARG A 114 13.05 11.17 5.61
C ARG A 114 13.45 11.59 4.20
N TYR A 115 13.30 12.88 3.92
CA TYR A 115 13.79 13.57 2.73
C TYR A 115 14.74 14.69 3.15
N PRO A 116 15.57 15.26 2.29
CA PRO A 116 16.52 16.31 2.67
C PRO A 116 15.90 17.53 3.34
N SER A 117 14.69 17.90 2.93
CA SER A 117 13.96 19.08 3.45
C SER A 117 12.70 18.74 4.25
N PHE A 118 12.42 17.46 4.48
CA PHE A 118 11.17 17.03 5.08
C PHE A 118 11.32 15.73 5.87
N SER A 119 10.81 15.72 7.08
CA SER A 119 10.70 14.49 7.89
C SER A 119 9.30 14.33 8.46
N ARG A 120 8.82 13.09 8.51
CA ARG A 120 7.52 12.75 9.09
C ARG A 120 7.63 11.41 9.80
N ASP A 121 7.15 11.39 11.03
CA ASP A 121 6.85 10.19 11.79
C ASP A 121 5.34 10.16 12.06
N ARG A 122 4.69 9.07 11.68
CA ARG A 122 3.25 8.89 11.84
C ARG A 122 2.95 7.54 12.43
N THR A 123 2.02 7.51 13.38
CA THR A 123 1.44 6.27 13.90
C THR A 123 -0.08 6.37 13.85
N ARG A 124 -0.75 5.23 13.66
CA ARG A 124 -2.21 5.10 13.71
C ARG A 124 -2.55 3.80 14.43
N GLU A 125 -3.46 3.87 15.38
CA GLU A 125 -4.12 2.73 16.01
C GLU A 125 -5.54 2.66 15.46
N PHE A 126 -5.90 1.57 14.84
CA PHE A 126 -7.24 1.38 14.29
C PHE A 126 -8.09 0.60 15.29
N LEU A 127 -8.98 1.30 15.98
CA LEU A 127 -9.92 0.76 16.96
C LEU A 127 -11.20 0.33 16.21
N ALA A 128 -11.08 -0.75 15.47
CA ALA A 128 -12.08 -1.21 14.50
C ALA A 128 -13.47 -1.41 15.11
N ASP A 129 -13.53 -2.02 16.30
CA ASP A 129 -14.79 -2.28 17.03
C ASP A 129 -15.50 -0.98 17.46
N GLN A 130 -14.74 0.12 17.62
CA GLN A 130 -15.25 1.45 17.94
C GLN A 130 -15.46 2.32 16.70
N ARG A 131 -15.12 1.82 15.50
CA ARG A 131 -15.09 2.57 14.23
C ARG A 131 -14.31 3.89 14.34
N ARG A 132 -13.22 3.86 15.07
CA ARG A 132 -12.38 5.03 15.37
C ARG A 132 -10.91 4.71 15.16
N TRP A 133 -10.14 5.71 14.79
CA TRP A 133 -8.68 5.64 14.85
C TRP A 133 -8.12 6.75 15.72
N THR A 134 -6.99 6.51 16.36
CA THR A 134 -6.17 7.49 17.07
C THR A 134 -4.74 7.39 16.56
N GLY A 135 -3.96 8.44 16.74
CA GLY A 135 -2.57 8.39 16.32
C GLY A 135 -1.86 9.72 16.50
N ARG A 136 -0.66 9.78 15.95
CA ARG A 136 0.20 10.94 16.03
C ARG A 136 0.92 11.16 14.70
N THR A 137 1.07 12.42 14.30
CA THR A 137 1.95 12.84 13.22
C THR A 137 2.98 13.81 13.80
N ASN A 138 4.25 13.42 13.82
CA ASN A 138 5.32 14.06 14.59
C ASN A 138 4.91 14.20 16.07
N THR A 139 4.69 15.43 16.53
CA THR A 139 4.25 15.73 17.91
C THR A 139 2.74 15.94 18.04
N ARG A 140 2.01 16.03 16.91
CA ARG A 140 0.58 16.32 16.93
C ARG A 140 -0.24 15.04 17.05
N GLU A 141 -1.07 14.97 18.06
CA GLU A 141 -2.08 13.92 18.20
C GLU A 141 -3.25 14.16 17.27
N GLU A 142 -3.79 13.08 16.73
CA GLU A 142 -4.88 13.08 15.76
C GLU A 142 -5.81 11.91 16.05
N SER A 143 -7.08 12.08 15.71
CA SER A 143 -8.06 10.99 15.75
C SER A 143 -9.16 11.25 14.73
N GLY A 144 -9.91 10.20 14.40
CA GLY A 144 -11.03 10.31 13.47
C GLY A 144 -11.87 9.05 13.45
N GLU A 145 -12.90 9.07 12.63
CA GLU A 145 -13.78 7.94 12.41
C GLU A 145 -13.22 7.00 11.33
N LEU A 146 -13.50 5.71 11.49
CA LEU A 146 -13.26 4.70 10.47
C LEU A 146 -14.57 4.45 9.69
N PRO A 147 -14.52 4.41 8.36
CA PRO A 147 -15.71 4.13 7.55
C PRO A 147 -16.18 2.67 7.69
N THR A 148 -15.35 1.81 8.26
CA THR A 148 -15.54 0.37 8.36
C THR A 148 -14.95 -0.19 9.65
N ASN A 149 -15.41 -1.38 10.06
CA ASN A 149 -14.80 -2.18 11.11
C ASN A 149 -13.68 -3.12 10.59
N LEU A 150 -13.34 -3.04 9.31
CA LEU A 150 -12.26 -3.80 8.66
C LEU A 150 -11.32 -2.87 7.89
N PRO A 151 -10.72 -1.85 8.55
CA PRO A 151 -9.90 -0.87 7.85
C PRO A 151 -8.65 -1.47 7.24
N LEU A 152 -8.21 -0.92 6.13
CA LEU A 152 -6.93 -1.23 5.48
C LEU A 152 -6.11 0.06 5.31
N ASP A 153 -4.85 0.00 5.68
CA ASP A 153 -3.83 0.95 5.25
C ASP A 153 -3.21 0.52 3.90
N GLU A 154 -2.25 1.26 3.41
CA GLU A 154 -1.63 1.07 2.10
C GLU A 154 -0.95 -0.31 1.96
N ILE A 155 -0.28 -0.78 2.99
CA ILE A 155 0.40 -2.09 2.99
C ILE A 155 -0.61 -3.21 3.19
N GLY A 156 -1.53 -3.00 4.12
CA GLY A 156 -2.64 -3.91 4.37
C GLY A 156 -3.46 -4.17 3.11
N PHE A 157 -3.67 -3.13 2.30
CA PHE A 157 -4.37 -3.27 1.02
C PHE A 157 -3.62 -4.18 0.03
N ILE A 158 -2.27 -4.07 -0.06
CA ILE A 158 -1.46 -4.93 -0.93
C ILE A 158 -1.60 -6.40 -0.52
N TYR A 159 -1.50 -6.69 0.78
CA TYR A 159 -1.64 -8.06 1.29
C TYR A 159 -3.07 -8.59 1.13
N HIS A 160 -4.08 -7.77 1.42
CA HIS A 160 -5.48 -8.15 1.20
C HIS A 160 -5.78 -8.46 -0.28
N ALA A 161 -5.27 -7.64 -1.22
CA ALA A 161 -5.46 -7.89 -2.65
C ALA A 161 -4.89 -9.25 -3.11
N ARG A 162 -3.84 -9.74 -2.46
CA ARG A 162 -3.25 -11.07 -2.74
C ARG A 162 -4.13 -12.23 -2.30
N THR A 163 -5.08 -12.02 -1.39
CA THR A 163 -6.04 -13.05 -0.98
C THR A 163 -7.31 -13.08 -1.83
N MET A 164 -7.53 -12.06 -2.67
CA MET A 164 -8.74 -11.94 -3.49
C MET A 164 -8.71 -12.88 -4.71
N ASP A 165 -9.88 -13.37 -5.14
CA ASP A 165 -10.05 -14.02 -6.45
C ASP A 165 -10.11 -12.95 -7.54
N LEU A 166 -8.94 -12.58 -8.09
CA LEU A 166 -8.80 -11.53 -9.09
C LEU A 166 -9.15 -12.08 -10.49
N GLN A 167 -10.22 -11.59 -11.11
CA GLN A 167 -10.67 -12.00 -12.44
C GLN A 167 -10.53 -10.86 -13.44
N VAL A 168 -9.84 -11.10 -14.55
CA VAL A 168 -9.63 -10.11 -15.62
C VAL A 168 -10.95 -9.51 -16.11
N GLY A 169 -10.99 -8.20 -16.25
CA GLY A 169 -12.17 -7.43 -16.66
C GLY A 169 -13.10 -7.06 -15.49
N ARG A 170 -12.91 -7.60 -14.29
CA ARG A 170 -13.70 -7.20 -13.12
C ARG A 170 -13.16 -5.95 -12.42
N GLU A 171 -14.08 -5.21 -11.85
CA GLU A 171 -13.81 -4.13 -10.89
C GLU A 171 -14.39 -4.53 -9.54
N TYR A 172 -13.57 -4.46 -8.50
CA TYR A 172 -13.95 -4.69 -7.10
C TYR A 172 -14.05 -3.37 -6.38
N THR A 173 -15.13 -3.15 -5.67
CA THR A 173 -15.37 -1.95 -4.86
C THR A 173 -15.19 -2.28 -3.39
N LEU A 174 -14.23 -1.65 -2.74
CA LEU A 174 -13.84 -1.92 -1.36
C LEU A 174 -14.02 -0.67 -0.51
N ASN A 175 -14.95 -0.71 0.47
CA ASN A 175 -15.15 0.36 1.46
C ASN A 175 -14.26 0.12 2.69
N ARG A 176 -13.00 -0.23 2.48
CA ARG A 176 -12.09 -0.68 3.53
C ARG A 176 -10.89 0.23 3.75
N TYR A 177 -10.74 1.30 2.98
CA TYR A 177 -9.64 2.23 3.24
C TYR A 177 -9.88 2.99 4.55
N TRP A 178 -8.87 3.09 5.39
CA TRP A 178 -8.99 3.68 6.73
C TRP A 178 -9.44 5.14 6.72
N ASN A 179 -9.05 5.92 5.68
CA ASN A 179 -9.49 7.30 5.51
C ASN A 179 -10.84 7.34 4.75
N PRO A 180 -11.90 7.91 5.33
CA PRO A 180 -13.20 8.00 4.69
C PRO A 180 -13.18 8.63 3.29
N GLU A 181 -12.34 9.65 3.09
CA GLU A 181 -12.23 10.38 1.81
C GLU A 181 -11.71 9.50 0.67
N GLY A 182 -10.93 8.46 0.99
CA GLY A 182 -10.39 7.52 0.01
C GLY A 182 -11.37 6.45 -0.45
N ASN A 183 -12.55 6.36 0.15
CA ASN A 183 -13.53 5.34 -0.17
C ASN A 183 -14.57 5.82 -1.21
N PRO A 184 -15.12 4.86 -1.99
CA PRO A 184 -14.64 3.50 -2.10
C PRO A 184 -13.32 3.40 -2.88
N VAL A 185 -12.46 2.48 -2.46
CA VAL A 185 -11.33 2.05 -3.29
C VAL A 185 -11.88 1.16 -4.40
N ARG A 186 -11.54 1.45 -5.65
CA ARG A 186 -11.85 0.58 -6.78
C ARG A 186 -10.58 -0.16 -7.19
N LEU A 187 -10.66 -1.46 -7.35
CA LEU A 187 -9.58 -2.30 -7.84
C LEU A 187 -9.99 -2.91 -9.18
N ARG A 188 -9.44 -2.39 -10.26
CA ARG A 188 -9.67 -2.92 -11.62
C ARG A 188 -8.67 -4.00 -11.93
N VAL A 189 -9.14 -5.16 -12.38
CA VAL A 189 -8.27 -6.21 -12.91
C VAL A 189 -8.17 -6.04 -14.42
N LEU A 190 -7.02 -5.55 -14.88
CA LEU A 190 -6.87 -5.09 -16.25
C LEU A 190 -6.63 -6.23 -17.25
N ARG A 191 -5.65 -7.10 -16.96
CA ARG A 191 -5.17 -8.14 -17.87
C ARG A 191 -4.23 -9.12 -17.21
N ARG A 192 -3.92 -10.20 -17.91
CA ARG A 192 -2.72 -11.01 -17.64
C ARG A 192 -1.57 -10.52 -18.53
N GLU A 193 -0.37 -10.56 -18.00
CA GLU A 193 0.82 -10.10 -18.72
C GLU A 193 2.06 -10.87 -18.25
N THR A 194 2.85 -11.35 -19.20
CA THR A 194 4.16 -11.90 -18.91
C THR A 194 5.15 -10.75 -18.75
N VAL A 195 5.75 -10.62 -17.57
CA VAL A 195 6.76 -9.57 -17.31
C VAL A 195 8.12 -10.17 -17.01
N LYS A 196 9.16 -9.51 -17.50
CA LYS A 196 10.54 -9.81 -17.19
C LYS A 196 11.07 -8.78 -16.19
N VAL A 197 11.48 -9.25 -15.03
CA VAL A 197 12.10 -8.47 -13.95
C VAL A 197 13.46 -9.07 -13.59
N PRO A 198 14.29 -8.41 -12.77
CA PRO A 198 15.61 -8.97 -12.38
C PRO A 198 15.53 -10.37 -11.75
N ALA A 199 14.46 -10.67 -11.01
CA ALA A 199 14.25 -11.98 -10.38
C ALA A 199 13.88 -13.09 -11.38
N GLY A 200 13.51 -12.76 -12.62
CA GLY A 200 13.09 -13.75 -13.64
C GLY A 200 11.91 -13.30 -14.49
N THR A 201 11.27 -14.26 -15.12
CA THR A 201 10.06 -14.06 -15.95
C THR A 201 8.85 -14.62 -15.22
N TYR A 202 7.79 -13.81 -15.10
CA TYR A 202 6.58 -14.13 -14.35
C TYR A 202 5.33 -13.96 -15.19
N GLN A 203 4.42 -14.91 -15.08
CA GLN A 203 3.02 -14.71 -15.47
C GLN A 203 2.37 -13.88 -14.37
N THR A 204 1.76 -12.76 -14.73
CA THR A 204 1.19 -11.84 -13.75
C THR A 204 -0.23 -11.46 -14.08
N ILE A 205 -1.02 -11.19 -13.03
CA ILE A 205 -2.28 -10.49 -13.12
C ILE A 205 -2.04 -9.02 -12.74
N VAL A 206 -2.49 -8.13 -13.62
CA VAL A 206 -2.26 -6.69 -13.51
C VAL A 206 -3.51 -6.03 -12.96
N VAL A 207 -3.36 -5.34 -11.83
CA VAL A 207 -4.46 -4.61 -11.18
C VAL A 207 -4.15 -3.13 -11.08
N GLN A 208 -5.19 -2.31 -11.15
CA GLN A 208 -5.13 -0.87 -10.98
C GLN A 208 -5.96 -0.48 -9.76
N PRO A 209 -5.31 -0.13 -8.63
CA PRO A 209 -6.01 0.48 -7.51
C PRO A 209 -6.33 1.94 -7.83
N ILE A 210 -7.54 2.37 -7.49
CA ILE A 210 -8.03 3.75 -7.65
C ILE A 210 -8.56 4.20 -6.29
N ILE A 211 -7.87 5.15 -5.67
CA ILE A 211 -8.23 5.72 -4.38
C ILE A 211 -8.58 7.19 -4.58
N ARG A 212 -9.67 7.67 -4.02
CA ARG A 212 -10.13 9.07 -4.14
C ARG A 212 -9.30 10.06 -3.33
N THR A 213 -8.00 9.84 -3.21
CA THR A 213 -7.07 10.73 -2.51
C THR A 213 -5.94 11.13 -3.44
N SER A 214 -5.16 12.13 -3.04
CA SER A 214 -3.91 12.46 -3.76
C SER A 214 -2.85 11.37 -3.49
N GLY A 215 -1.99 11.09 -4.47
CA GLY A 215 -0.86 10.17 -4.32
C GLY A 215 -0.72 9.18 -5.46
N LEU A 216 0.10 8.15 -5.26
CA LEU A 216 0.41 7.12 -6.27
C LEU A 216 -0.82 6.38 -6.80
N PHE A 217 -1.86 6.25 -6.00
CA PHE A 217 -3.09 5.53 -6.32
C PHE A 217 -4.28 6.48 -6.53
N ALA A 218 -4.03 7.78 -6.75
CA ALA A 218 -5.08 8.75 -7.04
C ALA A 218 -5.89 8.38 -8.29
N GLU A 219 -7.08 8.92 -8.43
CA GLU A 219 -7.99 8.62 -9.55
C GLU A 219 -7.35 8.95 -10.91
N ASP A 220 -6.50 9.99 -10.96
CA ASP A 220 -5.71 10.38 -12.13
C ASP A 220 -4.38 9.59 -12.23
N GLY A 221 -4.04 8.78 -11.22
CA GLY A 221 -2.83 7.99 -11.17
C GLY A 221 -2.95 6.71 -12.01
N GLU A 222 -2.02 6.50 -12.94
CA GLU A 222 -1.92 5.25 -13.69
C GLU A 222 -1.07 4.23 -12.95
N ALA A 223 -1.32 4.03 -11.63
CA ALA A 223 -0.59 3.02 -10.88
C ALA A 223 -1.08 1.62 -11.23
N GLN A 224 -0.16 0.71 -11.50
CA GLN A 224 -0.43 -0.70 -11.78
C GLN A 224 0.40 -1.56 -10.83
N ILE A 225 -0.24 -2.57 -10.28
CA ILE A 225 0.38 -3.58 -9.42
C ILE A 225 0.31 -4.90 -10.18
N TYR A 226 1.44 -5.60 -10.25
CA TYR A 226 1.59 -6.87 -10.93
C TYR A 226 1.81 -7.95 -9.88
N PHE A 227 0.82 -8.79 -9.66
CA PHE A 227 0.94 -9.97 -8.81
C PHE A 227 1.25 -11.21 -9.65
N SER A 228 2.11 -12.10 -9.17
CA SER A 228 2.33 -13.38 -9.85
C SER A 228 1.05 -14.22 -9.82
N GLU A 229 0.89 -15.07 -10.83
CA GLU A 229 -0.17 -16.09 -10.86
C GLU A 229 0.25 -17.38 -10.13
N GLY A 230 1.47 -17.41 -9.57
CA GLY A 230 1.93 -18.49 -8.72
C GLY A 230 1.22 -18.55 -7.36
N PRO A 231 1.44 -19.62 -6.59
CA PRO A 231 0.73 -19.82 -5.32
C PRO A 231 1.01 -18.73 -4.28
N ALA A 232 2.18 -18.09 -4.31
CA ALA A 232 2.52 -17.02 -3.38
C ALA A 232 1.89 -15.67 -3.74
N ARG A 233 1.40 -15.50 -4.97
CA ARG A 233 0.83 -14.22 -5.47
C ARG A 233 1.67 -12.99 -5.10
N GLU A 234 2.99 -13.14 -5.14
CA GLU A 234 3.93 -12.10 -4.74
C GLU A 234 3.83 -10.86 -5.63
N LEU A 235 4.16 -9.72 -5.06
CA LEU A 235 4.30 -8.47 -5.81
C LEU A 235 5.54 -8.57 -6.72
N VAL A 236 5.32 -8.67 -8.02
CA VAL A 236 6.40 -8.77 -9.04
C VAL A 236 6.84 -7.38 -9.51
N GLN A 237 5.89 -6.48 -9.71
CA GLN A 237 6.17 -5.12 -10.15
C GLN A 237 5.10 -4.15 -9.65
N LEU A 238 5.53 -2.94 -9.28
CA LEU A 238 4.67 -1.78 -9.17
C LEU A 238 5.13 -0.76 -10.21
N ARG A 239 4.21 -0.21 -10.97
CA ARG A 239 4.46 0.86 -11.93
C ARG A 239 3.53 2.02 -11.62
N ALA A 240 4.07 3.22 -11.47
CA ALA A 240 3.28 4.42 -11.27
C ALA A 240 3.76 5.52 -12.21
N LYS A 241 2.84 6.12 -12.96
CA LYS A 241 3.10 7.29 -13.80
C LYS A 241 2.96 8.53 -12.91
N LEU A 242 4.01 9.29 -12.83
CA LEU A 242 4.07 10.56 -12.13
C LEU A 242 4.22 11.68 -13.14
N SER A 243 3.92 12.92 -12.76
CA SER A 243 4.07 14.10 -13.63
C SER A 243 5.47 14.26 -14.22
N ILE A 244 6.49 13.74 -13.54
CA ILE A 244 7.91 13.84 -13.91
C ILE A 244 8.51 12.49 -14.35
N GLY A 245 7.68 11.54 -14.79
CA GLY A 245 8.13 10.24 -15.32
C GLY A 245 7.53 9.04 -14.62
N THR A 246 7.95 7.85 -15.02
CA THR A 246 7.43 6.59 -14.50
C THR A 246 8.36 6.02 -13.44
N LEU A 247 7.83 5.84 -12.22
CA LEU A 247 8.46 5.04 -11.17
C LEU A 247 8.12 3.56 -11.40
N ARG A 248 9.14 2.69 -11.27
CA ARG A 248 8.98 1.24 -11.26
C ARG A 248 9.70 0.64 -10.07
N LEU A 249 9.01 -0.23 -9.35
CA LEU A 249 9.62 -1.19 -8.44
C LEU A 249 9.54 -2.55 -9.12
N GLN A 250 10.67 -3.21 -9.36
CA GLN A 250 10.77 -4.49 -10.03
C GLN A 250 11.42 -5.52 -9.13
N LEU A 251 10.78 -6.67 -8.97
CA LEU A 251 11.27 -7.75 -8.11
C LEU A 251 12.69 -8.16 -8.52
N GLU A 252 13.61 -8.14 -7.57
CA GLU A 252 15.03 -8.51 -7.73
C GLU A 252 15.34 -9.83 -7.00
N LYS A 253 14.65 -10.08 -5.87
CA LYS A 253 14.73 -11.33 -5.14
C LYS A 253 13.45 -11.56 -4.35
N TYR A 254 12.98 -12.81 -4.31
CA TYR A 254 11.87 -13.23 -3.47
C TYR A 254 12.28 -14.40 -2.58
N THR A 255 11.88 -14.33 -1.33
CA THR A 255 11.98 -15.42 -0.35
C THR A 255 10.57 -15.66 0.17
N PRO A 256 9.98 -16.85 0.00
CA PRO A 256 8.68 -17.16 0.57
C PRO A 256 8.75 -17.18 2.10
N GLY A 257 7.62 -16.88 2.73
CA GLY A 257 7.44 -17.04 4.16
C GLY A 257 7.04 -18.47 4.52
N GLY A 258 7.19 -18.81 5.78
CA GLY A 258 6.62 -20.02 6.38
C GLY A 258 5.27 -19.70 7.06
N ASN A 259 4.35 -20.62 7.03
CA ASN A 259 3.12 -20.61 7.83
C ASN A 259 3.41 -21.21 9.21
#